data_322089c88edb7599a804d04469bfe56d
#
_entry.id   322089c88edb7599a804d04469bfe56d
#
_cell.length_a   1.000
_cell.length_b   1.000
_cell.length_c   1.000
_cell.angle_alpha   90.00
_cell.angle_beta   90.00
_cell.angle_gamma   90.00
#
_symmetry.space_group_name_H-M   'P 1'
#
loop_
_entity.id
_entity.type
_entity.pdbx_description
1 polymer ?
#
loop_
_entity_poly.entity_id
_entity_poly.type
_entity_poly.pdbx_seq_one_letter_code
_entity_poly.pdbx_strand_id
1 'polypeptide(L)'
;VGIETEIFHIGTEAIRGCMGCGMCRKNKLGRCIFGEDAVNVVIKKMEECDGLIVGSPVHYAGASGGITSFLDRMFYSTGGFAYKPGAAIVSCRRAGSTAALEQLNKYFMMNNMPLVPSAYWNMVHGNTPEEVEQDLEGLMVMRTLGRNMAWMLKSIDAGKAHGI
;
A
#
# COMPACT_ATOMS: atom_id res chain seq x y z
N VAL A 1 0.44 -18.73 -6.59
CA VAL A 1 1.55 -18.13 -7.38
C VAL A 1 2.91 -18.20 -6.67
N GLY A 2 2.96 -18.80 -5.46
CA GLY A 2 4.21 -19.09 -4.73
C GLY A 2 4.87 -17.84 -4.13
N ILE A 3 4.07 -16.89 -3.65
CA ILE A 3 4.51 -15.74 -2.85
C ILE A 3 3.82 -15.85 -1.48
N GLU A 4 4.59 -15.77 -0.43
CA GLU A 4 4.08 -15.65 0.93
C GLU A 4 3.50 -14.26 1.16
N THR A 5 2.38 -14.19 1.86
CA THR A 5 1.67 -12.91 2.10
C THR A 5 1.20 -12.82 3.53
N GLU A 6 1.26 -11.61 4.08
CA GLU A 6 0.65 -11.26 5.36
C GLU A 6 -0.31 -10.10 5.15
N ILE A 7 -1.50 -10.17 5.75
CA ILE A 7 -2.44 -9.06 5.81
C ILE A 7 -2.32 -8.38 7.16
N PHE A 8 -1.94 -7.10 7.15
CA PHE A 8 -1.92 -6.27 8.33
C PHE A 8 -3.08 -5.28 8.29
N HIS A 9 -4.03 -5.42 9.20
CA HIS A 9 -5.12 -4.47 9.36
C HIS A 9 -4.68 -3.36 10.31
N ILE A 10 -4.77 -2.09 9.87
CA ILE A 10 -4.32 -0.93 10.66
C ILE A 10 -5.15 -0.66 11.92
N GLY A 11 -6.24 -1.43 12.13
CA GLY A 11 -7.10 -1.31 13.31
C GLY A 11 -8.18 -0.25 13.16
N THR A 12 -8.90 -0.06 14.25
CA THR A 12 -9.98 0.95 14.37
C THR A 12 -9.57 2.12 15.27
N GLU A 13 -8.40 2.01 15.90
CA GLU A 13 -7.86 3.06 16.76
C GLU A 13 -7.45 4.29 15.97
N ALA A 14 -7.49 5.45 16.59
CA ALA A 14 -7.09 6.70 15.96
C ALA A 14 -5.60 6.70 15.60
N ILE A 15 -5.31 6.84 14.32
CA ILE A 15 -3.93 6.97 13.83
C ILE A 15 -3.61 8.46 13.70
N ARG A 16 -2.66 8.90 14.51
CA ARG A 16 -2.15 10.28 14.41
C ARG A 16 -1.40 10.46 13.09
N GLY A 17 -1.74 11.51 12.36
CA GLY A 17 -1.05 11.89 11.13
C GLY A 17 0.38 12.43 11.37
N CYS A 18 1.13 12.56 10.29
CA CYS A 18 2.47 13.17 10.34
C CYS A 18 2.36 14.65 10.67
N MET A 19 3.10 15.11 11.69
CA MET A 19 3.12 16.53 12.11
C MET A 19 4.23 17.35 11.42
N GLY A 20 5.02 16.72 10.56
CA GLY A 20 6.15 17.40 9.93
C GLY A 20 7.26 17.80 10.90
N CYS A 21 7.34 17.21 12.09
CA CYS A 21 8.29 17.61 13.14
C CYS A 21 9.77 17.36 12.76
N GLY A 22 10.04 16.56 11.74
CA GLY A 22 11.38 16.28 11.23
C GLY A 22 12.27 15.43 12.14
N MET A 23 11.80 15.05 13.33
CA MET A 23 12.64 14.36 14.35
C MET A 23 13.13 12.98 13.89
N CYS A 24 12.32 12.26 13.08
CA CYS A 24 12.73 10.99 12.48
C CYS A 24 13.96 11.15 11.58
N ARG A 25 14.00 12.19 10.76
CA ARG A 25 15.12 12.51 9.84
C ARG A 25 16.31 13.08 10.59
N LYS A 26 16.09 14.05 11.51
CA LYS A 26 17.14 14.68 12.30
C LYS A 26 17.95 13.65 13.09
N ASN A 27 17.26 12.68 13.68
CA ASN A 27 17.87 11.64 14.51
C ASN A 27 18.16 10.35 13.73
N LYS A 28 17.91 10.30 12.41
CA LYS A 28 18.14 9.12 11.55
C LYS A 28 17.51 7.84 12.12
N LEU A 29 16.27 7.94 12.61
CA LEU A 29 15.62 6.85 13.36
C LEU A 29 15.18 5.69 12.47
N GLY A 30 14.96 5.90 11.17
CA GLY A 30 14.32 4.93 10.28
C GLY A 30 12.86 4.60 10.64
N ARG A 31 12.29 5.32 11.62
CA ARG A 31 10.93 5.15 12.12
C ARG A 31 10.35 6.46 12.64
N CYS A 32 9.03 6.50 12.84
CA CYS A 32 8.40 7.65 13.45
C CYS A 32 8.73 7.74 14.96
N ILE A 33 8.88 8.98 15.47
CA ILE A 33 9.18 9.20 16.89
C ILE A 33 8.00 8.88 17.82
N PHE A 34 6.78 8.76 17.29
CA PHE A 34 5.57 8.57 18.10
C PHE A 34 5.37 7.10 18.53
N GLY A 35 6.33 6.52 19.21
CA GLY A 35 6.15 5.29 19.98
C GLY A 35 5.92 4.02 19.13
N GLU A 36 5.49 2.98 19.82
CA GLU A 36 5.21 1.67 19.27
C GLU A 36 3.72 1.57 18.91
N ASP A 37 3.34 2.12 17.77
CA ASP A 37 1.99 2.01 17.24
C ASP A 37 1.98 1.22 15.91
N ALA A 38 0.80 1.03 15.32
CA ALA A 38 0.64 0.30 14.08
C ALA A 38 1.61 0.76 12.97
N VAL A 39 1.95 2.06 12.91
CA VAL A 39 2.87 2.61 11.90
C VAL A 39 4.28 2.04 12.09
N ASN A 40 4.82 2.12 13.30
CA ASN A 40 6.18 1.63 13.58
C ASN A 40 6.28 0.10 13.53
N VAL A 41 5.20 -0.61 13.86
CA VAL A 41 5.13 -2.07 13.68
C VAL A 41 5.25 -2.45 12.21
N VAL A 42 4.50 -1.78 11.33
CA VAL A 42 4.56 -2.08 9.88
C VAL A 42 5.87 -1.63 9.26
N ILE A 43 6.46 -0.49 9.70
CA ILE A 43 7.79 -0.09 9.24
C ILE A 43 8.81 -1.23 9.44
N LYS A 44 8.80 -1.85 10.63
CA LYS A 44 9.68 -2.98 10.92
C LYS A 44 9.40 -4.19 10.01
N LYS A 45 8.11 -4.52 9.79
CA LYS A 45 7.72 -5.59 8.85
C LYS A 45 8.19 -5.30 7.42
N MET A 46 8.15 -4.04 7.00
CA MET A 46 8.59 -3.63 5.66
C MET A 46 10.10 -3.78 5.43
N GLU A 47 10.91 -3.88 6.47
CA GLU A 47 12.35 -4.21 6.33
C GLU A 47 12.53 -5.63 5.77
N GLU A 48 11.64 -6.56 6.16
CA GLU A 48 11.68 -7.98 5.80
C GLU A 48 10.83 -8.31 4.54
N CYS A 49 9.89 -7.44 4.15
CA CYS A 49 9.01 -7.65 3.01
C CYS A 49 9.65 -7.20 1.69
N ASP A 50 9.34 -7.90 0.61
CA ASP A 50 9.82 -7.58 -0.74
C ASP A 50 8.87 -6.68 -1.54
N GLY A 51 7.64 -6.49 -1.10
CA GLY A 51 6.63 -5.64 -1.76
C GLY A 51 5.49 -5.24 -0.86
N LEU A 52 4.68 -4.30 -1.32
CA LEU A 52 3.57 -3.74 -0.52
C LEU A 52 2.32 -3.56 -1.37
N ILE A 53 1.18 -4.05 -0.87
CA ILE A 53 -0.14 -3.69 -1.39
C ILE A 53 -0.89 -2.93 -0.29
N VAL A 54 -1.38 -1.74 -0.64
CA VAL A 54 -2.18 -0.91 0.26
C VAL A 54 -3.63 -0.94 -0.16
N GLY A 55 -4.51 -1.36 0.76
CA GLY A 55 -5.97 -1.36 0.54
C GLY A 55 -6.67 -0.26 1.33
N SER A 56 -7.68 0.39 0.71
CA SER A 56 -8.51 1.39 1.38
C SER A 56 -9.95 1.37 0.88
N PRO A 57 -10.93 1.58 1.76
CA PRO A 57 -12.24 2.01 1.32
C PRO A 57 -12.17 3.43 0.75
N VAL A 58 -13.15 3.78 -0.09
CA VAL A 58 -13.30 5.13 -0.65
C VAL A 58 -14.24 5.96 0.21
N HIS A 59 -13.74 7.05 0.77
CA HIS A 59 -14.53 8.02 1.52
C HIS A 59 -14.38 9.41 0.88
N TYR A 60 -15.48 10.05 0.49
CA TYR A 60 -15.47 11.40 -0.12
C TYR A 60 -14.49 11.51 -1.32
N ALA A 61 -14.48 10.49 -2.18
CA ALA A 61 -13.58 10.38 -3.34
C ALA A 61 -12.08 10.37 -2.98
N GLY A 62 -11.74 9.97 -1.78
CA GLY A 62 -10.36 9.81 -1.30
C GLY A 62 -10.18 8.49 -0.55
N ALA A 63 -8.95 8.13 -0.28
CA ALA A 63 -8.63 7.05 0.63
C ALA A 63 -9.04 7.40 2.07
N SER A 64 -9.27 6.41 2.93
CA SER A 64 -9.66 6.67 4.32
C SER A 64 -8.61 7.52 5.05
N GLY A 65 -9.06 8.43 5.94
CA GLY A 65 -8.16 9.28 6.71
C GLY A 65 -7.16 8.49 7.58
N GLY A 66 -7.56 7.32 8.07
CA GLY A 66 -6.68 6.43 8.83
C GLY A 66 -5.50 5.95 7.98
N ILE A 67 -5.76 5.47 6.75
CA ILE A 67 -4.69 4.98 5.88
C ILE A 67 -3.78 6.12 5.40
N THR A 68 -4.30 7.29 5.08
CA THR A 68 -3.46 8.43 4.68
C THR A 68 -2.58 8.92 5.83
N SER A 69 -3.12 9.04 7.04
CA SER A 69 -2.35 9.35 8.25
C SER A 69 -1.25 8.33 8.52
N PHE A 70 -1.56 7.06 8.29
CA PHE A 70 -0.61 5.95 8.41
C PHE A 70 0.54 6.08 7.40
N LEU A 71 0.21 6.24 6.12
CA LEU A 71 1.17 6.29 5.02
C LEU A 71 2.06 7.54 5.10
N ASP A 72 1.50 8.70 5.45
CA ASP A 72 2.27 9.93 5.67
C ASP A 72 3.40 9.73 6.68
N ARG A 73 3.10 9.05 7.79
CA ARG A 73 4.11 8.75 8.80
C ARG A 73 5.09 7.69 8.36
N MET A 74 4.60 6.60 7.79
CA MET A 74 5.41 5.48 7.34
C MET A 74 6.45 5.94 6.31
N PHE A 75 6.03 6.53 5.23
CA PHE A 75 6.93 6.94 4.15
C PHE A 75 7.82 8.13 4.51
N TYR A 76 7.29 9.11 5.26
CA TYR A 76 8.11 10.25 5.66
C TYR A 76 9.22 9.88 6.64
N SER A 77 8.97 8.94 7.54
CA SER A 77 9.93 8.60 8.60
C SER A 77 11.03 7.63 8.17
N THR A 78 10.77 6.81 7.17
CA THR A 78 11.74 5.83 6.66
C THR A 78 12.60 6.37 5.52
N GLY A 79 12.12 7.37 4.79
CA GLY A 79 12.72 7.79 3.52
C GLY A 79 12.29 6.91 2.34
N GLY A 80 11.30 6.04 2.55
CA GLY A 80 10.71 5.16 1.54
C GLY A 80 11.34 3.76 1.48
N PHE A 81 10.86 2.99 0.53
CA PHE A 81 11.25 1.60 0.30
C PHE A 81 11.60 1.38 -1.17
N ALA A 82 12.60 2.13 -1.65
CA ALA A 82 13.01 2.14 -3.05
C ALA A 82 13.21 0.72 -3.61
N TYR A 83 12.76 0.52 -4.85
CA TYR A 83 12.84 -0.74 -5.61
C TYR A 83 11.97 -1.88 -5.10
N LYS A 84 11.29 -1.76 -3.96
CA LYS A 84 10.23 -2.70 -3.58
C LYS A 84 8.98 -2.36 -4.40
N PRO A 85 8.38 -3.31 -5.14
CA PRO A 85 7.16 -3.04 -5.91
C PRO A 85 5.99 -2.75 -4.99
N GLY A 86 5.15 -1.82 -5.42
CA GLY A 86 3.99 -1.37 -4.68
C GLY A 86 2.72 -1.39 -5.53
N ALA A 87 1.58 -1.58 -4.90
CA ALA A 87 0.28 -1.40 -5.53
C ALA A 87 -0.74 -0.86 -4.54
N ALA A 88 -1.71 -0.11 -5.04
CA ALA A 88 -2.89 0.25 -4.28
C ALA A 88 -4.11 -0.50 -4.80
N ILE A 89 -5.05 -0.80 -3.90
CA ILE A 89 -6.38 -1.31 -4.20
C ILE A 89 -7.42 -0.48 -3.45
N VAL A 90 -8.55 -0.24 -4.07
CA VAL A 90 -9.63 0.49 -3.42
C VAL A 90 -10.96 -0.26 -3.55
N SER A 91 -11.78 -0.15 -2.51
CA SER A 91 -13.16 -0.65 -2.52
C SER A 91 -14.11 0.53 -2.40
N CYS A 92 -15.08 0.62 -3.29
CA CYS A 92 -16.09 1.66 -3.23
C CYS A 92 -17.47 1.11 -3.60
N ARG A 93 -18.48 1.73 -3.00
CA ARG A 93 -19.87 1.41 -3.34
C ARG A 93 -20.19 1.82 -4.79
N ARG A 94 -19.68 2.97 -5.27
CA ARG A 94 -20.15 3.55 -6.54
C ARG A 94 -19.13 4.42 -7.28
N ALA A 95 -18.62 5.48 -6.67
CA ALA A 95 -17.82 6.51 -7.34
C ALA A 95 -16.69 7.04 -6.47
N GLY A 96 -15.73 7.76 -7.08
CA GLY A 96 -14.57 8.34 -6.39
C GLY A 96 -13.37 7.40 -6.27
N SER A 97 -13.48 6.19 -6.79
CA SER A 97 -12.43 5.16 -6.72
C SER A 97 -11.15 5.57 -7.44
N THR A 98 -11.24 6.17 -8.63
CA THR A 98 -10.04 6.61 -9.37
C THR A 98 -9.25 7.67 -8.61
N ALA A 99 -9.93 8.67 -8.03
CA ALA A 99 -9.27 9.72 -7.24
C ALA A 99 -8.57 9.13 -5.99
N ALA A 100 -9.22 8.20 -5.29
CA ALA A 100 -8.63 7.51 -4.15
C ALA A 100 -7.43 6.64 -4.55
N LEU A 101 -7.53 5.92 -5.67
CA LEU A 101 -6.44 5.11 -6.20
C LEU A 101 -5.23 5.95 -6.58
N GLU A 102 -5.43 7.06 -7.28
CA GLU A 102 -4.37 8.02 -7.63
C GLU A 102 -3.70 8.60 -6.38
N GLN A 103 -4.49 8.94 -5.35
CA GLN A 103 -3.96 9.43 -4.09
C GLN A 103 -2.98 8.42 -3.47
N LEU A 104 -3.35 7.15 -3.42
CA LEU A 104 -2.49 6.09 -2.86
C LEU A 104 -1.25 5.80 -3.73
N ASN A 105 -1.40 5.79 -5.05
CA ASN A 105 -0.29 5.55 -5.97
C ASN A 105 0.83 6.60 -5.85
N LYS A 106 0.51 7.84 -5.50
CA LYS A 106 1.50 8.91 -5.30
C LYS A 106 2.52 8.59 -4.20
N TYR A 107 2.13 7.84 -3.17
CA TYR A 107 3.06 7.41 -2.12
C TYR A 107 4.17 6.53 -2.69
N PHE A 108 3.82 5.57 -3.53
CA PHE A 108 4.79 4.67 -4.16
C PHE A 108 5.70 5.42 -5.14
N MET A 109 5.10 6.23 -6.01
CA MET A 109 5.84 7.00 -7.02
C MET A 109 6.87 7.92 -6.39
N MET A 110 6.50 8.65 -5.33
CA MET A 110 7.41 9.57 -4.62
C MET A 110 8.55 8.84 -3.90
N ASN A 111 8.37 7.56 -3.59
CA ASN A 111 9.33 6.75 -2.85
C ASN A 111 10.14 5.79 -3.73
N ASN A 112 10.19 6.04 -5.04
CA ASN A 112 10.95 5.23 -6.00
C ASN A 112 10.57 3.74 -5.96
N MET A 113 9.29 3.45 -5.76
CA MET A 113 8.74 2.10 -5.77
C MET A 113 8.07 1.83 -7.12
N PRO A 114 8.44 0.77 -7.84
CA PRO A 114 7.74 0.39 -9.08
C PRO A 114 6.26 0.12 -8.80
N LEU A 115 5.37 0.80 -9.55
CA LEU A 115 3.94 0.54 -9.46
C LEU A 115 3.57 -0.72 -10.24
N VAL A 116 2.82 -1.61 -9.61
CA VAL A 116 2.33 -2.84 -10.24
C VAL A 116 0.89 -2.62 -10.71
N PRO A 117 0.63 -2.66 -12.02
CA PRO A 117 -0.71 -2.54 -12.58
C PRO A 117 -1.42 -3.90 -12.63
N SER A 118 -2.70 -3.85 -12.94
CA SER A 118 -3.49 -5.01 -13.36
C SER A 118 -3.98 -4.85 -14.80
N ALA A 119 -5.10 -5.50 -15.15
CA ALA A 119 -5.74 -5.35 -16.46
C ALA A 119 -6.63 -4.09 -16.56
N TYR A 120 -6.95 -3.48 -15.44
CA TYR A 120 -7.75 -2.25 -15.32
C TYR A 120 -7.35 -1.50 -14.04
N TRP A 121 -8.08 -0.47 -13.62
CA TRP A 121 -7.82 0.18 -12.33
C TRP A 121 -8.07 -0.78 -11.17
N ASN A 122 -7.19 -0.78 -10.20
CA ASN A 122 -7.20 -1.72 -9.07
C ASN A 122 -8.32 -1.39 -8.08
N MET A 123 -9.54 -1.73 -8.44
CA MET A 123 -10.71 -1.45 -7.61
C MET A 123 -11.74 -2.57 -7.66
N VAL A 124 -12.58 -2.62 -6.62
CA VAL A 124 -13.77 -3.45 -6.55
C VAL A 124 -14.96 -2.59 -6.13
N HIS A 125 -16.17 -3.00 -6.54
CA HIS A 125 -17.40 -2.29 -6.24
C HIS A 125 -18.35 -3.16 -5.43
N GLY A 126 -18.97 -2.57 -4.43
CA GLY A 126 -19.97 -3.19 -3.56
C GLY A 126 -20.15 -2.39 -2.29
N ASN A 127 -21.33 -2.47 -1.68
CA ASN A 127 -21.67 -1.86 -0.41
C ASN A 127 -21.47 -2.85 0.74
N THR A 128 -21.50 -4.16 0.44
CA THR A 128 -21.24 -5.25 1.37
C THR A 128 -20.23 -6.22 0.78
N PRO A 129 -19.62 -7.10 1.59
CA PRO A 129 -18.74 -8.16 1.08
C PRO A 129 -19.40 -9.03 0.00
N GLU A 130 -20.67 -9.37 0.18
CA GLU A 130 -21.43 -10.23 -0.73
C GLU A 130 -21.65 -9.52 -2.09
N GLU A 131 -21.84 -8.20 -2.09
CA GLU A 131 -21.92 -7.41 -3.32
C GLU A 131 -20.58 -7.34 -4.03
N VAL A 132 -19.48 -7.21 -3.29
CA VAL A 132 -18.12 -7.22 -3.86
C VAL A 132 -17.81 -8.57 -4.52
N GLU A 133 -18.29 -9.68 -3.96
CA GLU A 133 -18.13 -11.02 -4.56
C GLU A 133 -18.86 -11.16 -5.91
N GLN A 134 -19.85 -10.31 -6.19
CA GLN A 134 -20.56 -10.26 -7.47
C GLN A 134 -19.88 -9.34 -8.51
N ASP A 135 -18.91 -8.54 -8.11
CA ASP A 135 -18.11 -7.73 -9.03
C ASP A 135 -17.04 -8.62 -9.71
N LEU A 136 -17.48 -9.40 -10.70
CA LEU A 136 -16.63 -10.37 -11.39
C LEU A 136 -15.46 -9.68 -12.11
N GLU A 137 -15.65 -8.48 -12.64
CA GLU A 137 -14.60 -7.70 -13.27
C GLU A 137 -13.57 -7.24 -12.23
N GLY A 138 -14.01 -6.64 -11.12
CA GLY A 138 -13.12 -6.23 -10.04
C GLY A 138 -12.34 -7.40 -9.46
N LEU A 139 -12.98 -8.56 -9.25
CA LEU A 139 -12.29 -9.77 -8.79
C LEU A 139 -11.26 -10.28 -9.81
N MET A 140 -11.55 -10.19 -11.11
CA MET A 140 -10.60 -10.52 -12.17
C MET A 140 -9.39 -9.57 -12.12
N VAL A 141 -9.64 -8.27 -11.95
CA VAL A 141 -8.61 -7.24 -11.78
C VAL A 141 -7.71 -7.56 -10.57
N MET A 142 -8.30 -7.90 -9.40
CA MET A 142 -7.55 -8.29 -8.20
C MET A 142 -6.67 -9.54 -8.42
N ARG A 143 -7.21 -10.58 -9.07
CA ARG A 143 -6.43 -11.78 -9.40
C ARG A 143 -5.30 -11.48 -10.37
N THR A 144 -5.52 -10.58 -11.32
CA THR A 144 -4.49 -10.14 -12.28
C THR A 144 -3.41 -9.34 -11.58
N LEU A 145 -3.78 -8.43 -10.68
CA LEU A 145 -2.82 -7.71 -9.85
C LEU A 145 -1.93 -8.65 -9.04
N GLY A 146 -2.51 -9.66 -8.40
CA GLY A 146 -1.75 -10.66 -7.64
C GLY A 146 -0.76 -11.44 -8.50
N ARG A 147 -1.14 -11.80 -9.75
CA ARG A 147 -0.21 -12.44 -10.70
C ARG A 147 0.91 -11.49 -11.15
N ASN A 148 0.57 -10.23 -11.43
CA ASN A 148 1.55 -9.23 -11.87
C ASN A 148 2.54 -8.91 -10.74
N MET A 149 2.06 -8.78 -9.49
CA MET A 149 2.91 -8.60 -8.33
C MET A 149 3.87 -9.78 -8.16
N ALA A 150 3.38 -11.00 -8.24
CA ALA A 150 4.22 -12.19 -8.14
C ALA A 150 5.26 -12.28 -9.28
N TRP A 151 4.88 -11.90 -10.51
CA TRP A 151 5.81 -11.83 -11.62
C TRP A 151 6.90 -10.78 -11.39
N MET A 152 6.52 -9.58 -10.93
CA MET A 152 7.46 -8.49 -10.65
C MET A 152 8.45 -8.88 -9.53
N LEU A 153 7.96 -9.46 -8.43
CA LEU A 153 8.81 -9.91 -7.32
C LEU A 153 9.82 -10.95 -7.77
N LYS A 154 9.38 -11.96 -8.52
CA LYS A 154 10.26 -13.02 -9.06
C LYS A 154 11.27 -12.46 -10.06
N SER A 155 10.87 -11.47 -10.87
CA SER A 155 11.77 -10.82 -11.82
C SER A 155 12.85 -10.00 -11.12
N ILE A 156 12.49 -9.28 -10.05
CA ILE A 156 13.44 -8.52 -9.23
C ILE A 156 14.42 -9.50 -8.54
N ASP A 157 13.92 -10.58 -7.99
CA ASP A 157 14.77 -11.60 -7.34
C ASP A 157 15.76 -12.24 -8.33
N ALA A 158 15.29 -12.61 -9.51
CA ALA A 158 16.15 -13.09 -10.59
C ALA A 158 17.19 -12.05 -11.02
N GLY A 159 16.80 -10.76 -11.11
CA GLY A 159 17.72 -9.66 -11.40
C GLY A 159 18.83 -9.53 -10.36
N LYS A 160 18.47 -9.55 -9.07
CA LYS A 160 19.43 -9.52 -7.96
C LYS A 160 20.43 -10.70 -8.03
N ALA A 161 19.97 -11.90 -8.37
CA ALA A 161 20.82 -13.06 -8.53
C ALA A 161 21.84 -12.93 -9.68
N HIS A 162 21.60 -12.03 -10.63
CA HIS A 162 22.48 -11.71 -11.77
C HIS A 162 23.24 -10.39 -11.59
N GLY A 163 23.19 -9.77 -10.42
CA GLY A 163 23.94 -8.55 -10.09
C GLY A 163 23.30 -7.24 -10.60
N ILE A 164 22.01 -7.26 -10.85
CA ILE A 164 21.22 -6.08 -11.24
C ILE A 164 20.59 -5.45 -10.00
#